data_e52b085822db00396fb1b4c1b72cccea
#
_entry.id   e52b085822db00396fb1b4c1b72cccea
#
_cell.length_a   1.000
_cell.length_b   1.000
_cell.length_c   1.000
_cell.angle_alpha   90.00
_cell.angle_beta   90.00
_cell.angle_gamma   90.00
#
_symmetry.space_group_name_H-M   'P 1'
#
loop_
_entity.id
_entity.type
_entity.pdbx_description
1 polymer ?
#
loop_
_entity_poly.entity_id
_entity_poly.type
_entity_poly.pdbx_seq_one_letter_code
_entity_poly.pdbx_strand_id
1 'polypeptide(L)'
;NAVKSLNDRAEQISCLKLKNDLISAVESISSDFGSIKRKDIELCGNYKQVCFVETFENLDRSNPQGTNDPIIIDNIKSNTGKNAFLLENIAKESFYIGNISVDNDVLCIKSTGNRLSLRLEGRGNHVLLSRWA
;
A
#
# COMPACT_ATOMS: atom_id res chain seq x y z
N ASN A 1 -19.35 -2.03 -24.17
CA ASN A 1 -20.56 -1.23 -24.22
C ASN A 1 -20.52 -0.10 -23.18
N ALA A 2 -21.50 0.81 -23.22
CA ALA A 2 -21.49 2.03 -22.41
C ALA A 2 -21.50 1.77 -20.91
N VAL A 3 -22.23 0.78 -20.44
CA VAL A 3 -22.34 0.46 -19.00
C VAL A 3 -21.00 -0.04 -18.45
N LYS A 4 -20.33 -0.92 -19.15
CA LYS A 4 -19.02 -1.42 -18.76
C LYS A 4 -18.00 -0.30 -18.72
N SER A 5 -18.00 0.58 -19.72
CA SER A 5 -17.08 1.72 -19.78
C SER A 5 -17.27 2.67 -18.60
N LEU A 6 -18.51 2.96 -18.20
CA LEU A 6 -18.81 3.81 -17.06
C LEU A 6 -18.34 3.18 -15.74
N ASN A 7 -18.55 1.88 -15.58
CA ASN A 7 -18.10 1.16 -14.40
C ASN A 7 -16.56 1.14 -14.29
N ASP A 8 -15.87 0.93 -15.40
CA ASP A 8 -14.41 0.94 -15.45
C ASP A 8 -13.86 2.32 -15.06
N ARG A 9 -14.48 3.40 -15.54
CA ARG A 9 -14.09 4.77 -15.18
C ARG A 9 -14.30 5.07 -13.71
N ALA A 10 -15.42 4.64 -13.14
CA ALA A 10 -15.73 4.85 -11.72
C ALA A 10 -14.71 4.12 -10.85
N GLU A 11 -14.35 2.90 -11.22
CA GLU A 11 -13.32 2.11 -10.52
C GLU A 11 -11.95 2.77 -10.61
N GLN A 12 -11.55 3.24 -11.78
CA GLN A 12 -10.27 3.95 -11.97
C GLN A 12 -10.19 5.22 -11.14
N ILE A 13 -11.26 6.01 -11.07
CA ILE A 13 -11.29 7.23 -10.26
C ILE A 13 -11.17 6.89 -8.78
N SER A 14 -11.89 5.87 -8.31
CA SER A 14 -11.85 5.42 -6.92
C SER A 14 -10.45 4.94 -6.53
N CYS A 15 -9.77 4.19 -7.41
CA CYS A 15 -8.41 3.71 -7.16
C CYS A 15 -7.39 4.83 -7.20
N LEU A 16 -7.56 5.82 -8.06
CA LEU A 16 -6.71 6.99 -8.10
C LEU A 16 -6.84 7.82 -6.81
N LYS A 17 -8.05 7.97 -6.30
CA LYS A 17 -8.28 8.65 -5.03
C LYS A 17 -7.59 7.92 -3.87
N LEU A 18 -7.69 6.60 -3.82
CA LEU A 18 -7.03 5.78 -2.81
C LEU A 18 -5.51 5.98 -2.86
N LYS A 19 -4.92 5.91 -4.04
CA LYS A 19 -3.50 6.16 -4.25
C LYS A 19 -3.10 7.54 -3.72
N ASN A 20 -3.82 8.58 -4.12
CA ASN A 20 -3.52 9.95 -3.72
C ASN A 20 -3.69 10.16 -2.22
N ASP A 21 -4.70 9.54 -1.61
CA ASP A 21 -4.92 9.59 -0.15
C ASP A 21 -3.74 8.96 0.60
N LEU A 22 -3.23 7.84 0.13
CA LEU A 22 -2.07 7.18 0.74
C LEU A 22 -0.80 8.03 0.60
N ILE A 23 -0.55 8.57 -0.59
CA ILE A 23 0.60 9.44 -0.83
C ILE A 23 0.54 10.66 0.09
N SER A 24 -0.62 11.32 0.16
CA SER A 24 -0.80 12.50 1.01
C SER A 24 -0.63 12.18 2.49
N ALA A 25 -1.13 11.03 2.94
CA ALA A 25 -0.99 10.61 4.33
C ALA A 25 0.49 10.39 4.70
N VAL A 26 1.26 9.76 3.84
CA VAL A 26 2.70 9.55 4.05
C VAL A 26 3.45 10.87 4.04
N GLU A 27 3.20 11.72 3.05
CA GLU A 27 3.86 13.03 2.94
C GLU A 27 3.59 13.91 4.16
N SER A 28 2.36 13.90 4.67
CA SER A 28 1.93 14.80 5.75
C SER A 28 2.64 14.53 7.06
N ILE A 29 3.16 13.32 7.28
CA ILE A 29 3.70 12.91 8.58
C ILE A 29 5.17 12.46 8.53
N SER A 30 5.74 12.22 7.35
CA SER A 30 7.08 11.64 7.21
C SER A 30 8.17 12.47 7.88
N SER A 31 8.09 13.80 7.80
CA SER A 31 9.07 14.72 8.39
C SER A 31 8.79 15.03 9.86
N ASP A 32 7.67 14.59 10.40
CA ASP A 32 7.21 14.92 11.75
C ASP A 32 7.53 13.77 12.71
N PHE A 33 8.77 13.75 13.19
CA PHE A 33 9.28 12.65 14.01
C PHE A 33 8.43 12.45 15.27
N GLY A 34 7.95 11.24 15.45
CA GLY A 34 7.17 10.86 16.63
C GLY A 34 5.66 11.08 16.50
N SER A 35 5.20 11.76 15.45
CA SER A 35 3.77 11.94 15.22
C SER A 35 3.12 10.62 14.79
N ILE A 36 1.94 10.35 15.32
CA ILE A 36 1.17 9.14 15.01
C ILE A 36 -0.16 9.55 14.44
N LYS A 37 -0.54 8.93 13.32
CA LYS A 37 -1.80 9.19 12.65
C LYS A 37 -2.49 7.88 12.34
N ARG A 38 -3.80 7.84 12.59
CA ARG A 38 -4.66 6.77 12.09
C ARG A 38 -5.20 7.16 10.72
N LYS A 39 -5.07 6.26 9.75
CA LYS A 39 -5.67 6.45 8.44
C LYS A 39 -6.60 5.29 8.13
N ASP A 40 -7.89 5.60 8.03
CA ASP A 40 -8.89 4.64 7.58
C ASP A 40 -8.96 4.72 6.07
N ILE A 41 -8.85 3.59 5.40
CA ILE A 41 -8.95 3.52 3.95
C ILE A 41 -10.04 2.55 3.52
N GLU A 42 -10.69 2.94 2.41
CA GLU A 42 -11.67 2.12 1.73
C GLU A 42 -11.06 1.64 0.42
N LEU A 43 -11.04 0.32 0.23
CA LEU A 43 -10.45 -0.25 -0.98
C LEU A 43 -11.36 -0.02 -2.17
N CYS A 44 -10.75 0.34 -3.28
CA CYS A 44 -11.45 0.53 -4.55
C CYS A 44 -11.74 -0.81 -5.23
N GLY A 45 -12.68 -0.82 -6.16
CA GLY A 45 -13.00 -2.01 -6.96
C GLY A 45 -13.37 -3.21 -6.10
N ASN A 46 -12.89 -4.36 -6.52
CA ASN A 46 -13.10 -5.63 -5.81
C ASN A 46 -11.87 -6.06 -5.01
N TYR A 47 -10.97 -5.15 -4.72
CA TYR A 47 -9.77 -5.45 -3.95
C TYR A 47 -10.13 -5.75 -2.50
N LYS A 48 -9.44 -6.73 -1.93
CA LYS A 48 -9.71 -7.23 -0.58
C LYS A 48 -8.52 -7.13 0.35
N GLN A 49 -7.36 -6.79 -0.19
CA GLN A 49 -6.12 -6.75 0.56
C GLN A 49 -5.20 -5.70 -0.02
N VAL A 50 -4.44 -5.06 0.85
CA VAL A 50 -3.35 -4.18 0.46
C VAL A 50 -2.05 -4.69 1.05
N CYS A 51 -0.98 -4.67 0.26
CA CYS A 51 0.35 -5.03 0.73
C CYS A 51 1.28 -3.84 0.55
N PHE A 52 2.10 -3.59 1.57
CA PHE A 52 3.10 -2.53 1.56
C PHE A 52 4.50 -3.14 1.61
N VAL A 53 5.40 -2.60 0.80
CA VAL A 53 6.77 -3.10 0.67
C VAL A 53 7.74 -2.10 1.30
N GLU A 54 8.68 -2.61 2.08
CA GLU A 54 9.76 -1.84 2.70
C GLU A 54 10.56 -1.09 1.64
N THR A 55 10.71 0.22 1.80
CA THR A 55 11.54 1.02 0.90
C THR A 55 12.62 1.84 1.61
N PHE A 56 12.53 1.99 2.93
CA PHE A 56 13.53 2.76 3.68
C PHE A 56 14.72 1.90 4.12
N GLU A 57 14.45 0.74 4.76
CA GLU A 57 15.47 -0.21 5.15
C GLU A 57 15.81 -1.15 3.98
N ASN A 58 16.96 -1.80 4.05
CA ASN A 58 17.29 -2.82 3.06
C ASN A 58 16.42 -4.05 3.27
N LEU A 59 15.80 -4.51 2.20
CA LEU A 59 15.03 -5.73 2.22
C LEU A 59 15.76 -6.84 1.45
N ASP A 60 15.46 -8.09 1.76
CA ASP A 60 16.02 -9.22 1.05
C ASP A 60 15.28 -9.42 -0.27
N ARG A 61 15.85 -8.89 -1.36
CA ARG A 61 15.24 -8.98 -2.69
C ARG A 61 15.27 -10.38 -3.26
N SER A 62 16.20 -11.20 -2.83
CA SER A 62 16.31 -12.60 -3.33
C SER A 62 15.26 -13.51 -2.69
N ASN A 63 14.83 -13.18 -1.46
CA ASN A 63 13.85 -13.98 -0.72
C ASN A 63 12.99 -13.08 0.18
N PRO A 64 12.10 -12.26 -0.40
CA PRO A 64 11.27 -11.32 0.37
C PRO A 64 10.36 -12.06 1.34
N GLN A 65 10.28 -11.56 2.58
CA GLN A 65 9.44 -12.11 3.63
C GLN A 65 8.13 -11.31 3.76
N GLY A 66 7.07 -11.98 4.18
CA GLY A 66 5.78 -11.35 4.47
C GLY A 66 4.74 -11.51 3.37
N THR A 67 5.09 -12.10 2.24
CA THR A 67 4.16 -12.36 1.15
C THR A 67 4.51 -13.63 0.39
N ASN A 68 3.48 -14.26 -0.16
CA ASN A 68 3.63 -15.36 -1.13
C ASN A 68 3.13 -14.97 -2.52
N ASP A 69 2.73 -13.71 -2.70
CA ASP A 69 2.19 -13.24 -3.98
C ASP A 69 3.30 -13.16 -5.03
N PRO A 70 3.17 -13.87 -6.17
CA PRO A 70 4.23 -13.92 -7.17
C PRO A 70 4.46 -12.57 -7.87
N ILE A 71 3.44 -11.74 -7.99
CA ILE A 71 3.55 -10.43 -8.63
C ILE A 71 4.34 -9.47 -7.73
N ILE A 72 4.08 -9.49 -6.43
CA ILE A 72 4.83 -8.66 -5.47
C ILE A 72 6.29 -9.11 -5.44
N ILE A 73 6.53 -10.40 -5.34
CA ILE A 73 7.89 -10.96 -5.32
C ILE A 73 8.65 -10.57 -6.57
N ASP A 74 8.04 -10.67 -7.74
CA ASP A 74 8.63 -10.27 -9.02
C ASP A 74 8.99 -8.78 -9.04
N ASN A 75 8.09 -7.93 -8.56
CA ASN A 75 8.35 -6.49 -8.48
C ASN A 75 9.53 -6.17 -7.56
N ILE A 76 9.64 -6.86 -6.44
CA ILE A 76 10.77 -6.68 -5.51
C ILE A 76 12.08 -7.13 -6.17
N LYS A 77 12.10 -8.30 -6.79
CA LYS A 77 13.29 -8.84 -7.45
C LYS A 77 13.74 -7.96 -8.63
N SER A 78 12.78 -7.37 -9.35
CA SER A 78 13.04 -6.48 -10.48
C SER A 78 13.31 -5.04 -10.05
N ASN A 79 13.20 -4.74 -8.77
CA ASN A 79 13.45 -3.39 -8.22
C ASN A 79 12.63 -2.29 -8.92
N THR A 80 11.32 -2.52 -9.05
CA THR A 80 10.43 -1.57 -9.73
C THR A 80 10.18 -0.29 -8.92
N GLY A 81 10.44 -0.32 -7.61
CA GLY A 81 10.16 0.80 -6.71
C GLY A 81 8.71 0.88 -6.23
N LYS A 82 7.83 0.03 -6.74
CA LYS A 82 6.44 -0.02 -6.28
C LYS A 82 6.40 -0.52 -4.84
N ASN A 83 5.65 0.15 -3.96
CA ASN A 83 5.59 -0.24 -2.55
C ASN A 83 4.18 -0.32 -1.98
N ALA A 84 3.16 -0.19 -2.79
CA ALA A 84 1.78 -0.45 -2.41
C ALA A 84 1.13 -1.29 -3.51
N PHE A 85 0.47 -2.37 -3.11
CA PHE A 85 -0.14 -3.34 -4.02
C PHE A 85 -1.56 -3.61 -3.58
N LEU A 86 -2.49 -3.56 -4.53
CA LEU A 86 -3.88 -3.91 -4.30
C LEU A 86 -4.15 -5.31 -4.85
N LEU A 87 -4.72 -6.17 -4.01
CA LEU A 87 -4.92 -7.58 -4.34
C LEU A 87 -6.39 -7.97 -4.30
N GLU A 88 -6.81 -8.75 -5.30
CA GLU A 88 -7.96 -9.64 -5.20
C GLU A 88 -7.47 -11.00 -4.69
N ASN A 89 -7.15 -11.92 -5.60
CA ASN A 89 -6.44 -13.16 -5.30
C ASN A 89 -4.93 -12.96 -5.42
N ILE A 90 -4.53 -12.18 -6.43
CA ILE A 90 -3.13 -11.77 -6.69
C ILE A 90 -3.09 -10.26 -6.85
N ALA A 91 -1.89 -9.69 -6.79
CA ALA A 91 -1.71 -8.26 -7.01
C ALA A 91 -2.08 -7.88 -8.45
N LYS A 92 -2.86 -6.80 -8.61
CA LYS A 92 -3.30 -6.29 -9.90
C LYS A 92 -3.01 -4.81 -10.11
N GLU A 93 -2.94 -4.04 -9.02
CA GLU A 93 -2.59 -2.63 -9.05
C GLU A 93 -1.38 -2.41 -8.17
N SER A 94 -0.50 -1.51 -8.59
CA SER A 94 0.66 -1.15 -7.79
C SER A 94 1.07 0.29 -8.02
N PHE A 95 1.62 0.91 -6.97
CA PHE A 95 2.10 2.29 -7.04
C PHE A 95 3.10 2.58 -5.93
N TYR A 96 3.77 3.72 -6.03
CA TYR A 96 4.71 4.20 -5.03
C TYR A 96 4.03 5.26 -4.16
N ILE A 97 4.09 5.12 -2.84
CA ILE A 97 3.43 6.06 -1.90
C ILE A 97 4.42 6.88 -1.06
N GLY A 98 5.69 6.77 -1.30
CA GLY A 98 6.73 7.43 -0.51
C GLY A 98 7.58 6.44 0.26
N ASN A 99 8.59 6.92 0.96
CA ASN A 99 9.45 6.07 1.77
C ASN A 99 8.72 5.57 3.01
N ILE A 100 8.60 4.27 3.13
CA ILE A 100 7.94 3.61 4.25
C ILE A 100 8.81 2.48 4.80
N SER A 101 8.65 2.23 6.09
CA SER A 101 9.20 1.06 6.76
C SER A 101 8.05 0.21 7.27
N VAL A 102 8.18 -1.10 7.17
CA VAL A 102 7.17 -2.07 7.63
C VAL A 102 7.85 -3.22 8.34
N ASP A 103 7.11 -3.98 9.14
CA ASP A 103 7.61 -5.23 9.70
C ASP A 103 7.79 -6.26 8.59
N ASN A 104 8.86 -7.04 8.67
CA ASN A 104 9.33 -7.90 7.61
C ASN A 104 9.65 -7.07 6.36
N ASP A 105 9.68 -7.69 5.19
CA ASP A 105 9.88 -6.99 3.92
C ASP A 105 8.57 -6.49 3.33
N VAL A 106 7.49 -7.21 3.61
CA VAL A 106 6.15 -6.90 3.10
C VAL A 106 5.13 -7.05 4.23
N LEU A 107 4.28 -6.04 4.38
CA LEU A 107 3.13 -6.06 5.30
C LEU A 107 1.86 -6.14 4.49
N CYS A 108 1.11 -7.23 4.62
CA CYS A 108 -0.18 -7.40 3.95
C CYS A 108 -1.31 -7.31 4.96
N ILE A 109 -2.31 -6.49 4.65
CA ILE A 109 -3.47 -6.26 5.51
C ILE A 109 -4.74 -6.56 4.72
N LYS A 110 -5.54 -7.49 5.24
CA LYS A 110 -6.85 -7.80 4.67
C LYS A 110 -7.89 -6.79 5.14
N SER A 111 -8.76 -6.39 4.22
CA SER A 111 -9.87 -5.51 4.56
C SER A 111 -11.00 -6.28 5.25
N THR A 112 -11.79 -5.54 6.03
CA THR A 112 -13.06 -6.00 6.57
C THR A 112 -14.15 -5.09 6.03
N GLY A 113 -15.06 -5.63 5.22
CA GLY A 113 -16.08 -4.82 4.56
C GLY A 113 -15.49 -3.71 3.67
N ASN A 114 -14.43 -4.02 2.92
CA ASN A 114 -13.67 -3.10 2.07
C ASN A 114 -12.92 -1.99 2.81
N ARG A 115 -12.85 -2.05 4.14
CA ARG A 115 -12.17 -1.04 4.96
C ARG A 115 -11.05 -1.65 5.76
N LEU A 116 -10.01 -0.86 5.98
CA LEU A 116 -8.93 -1.20 6.90
C LEU A 116 -8.38 0.08 7.51
N SER A 117 -7.68 -0.06 8.62
CA SER A 117 -7.09 1.07 9.34
C SER A 117 -5.58 0.89 9.44
N LEU A 118 -4.85 1.95 9.12
CA LEU A 118 -3.41 2.00 9.19
C LEU A 118 -2.95 2.90 10.34
N ARG A 119 -1.83 2.54 10.93
CA ARG A 119 -1.08 3.38 11.86
C ARG A 119 0.15 3.90 11.13
N LEU A 120 0.25 5.21 11.03
CA LEU A 120 1.39 5.88 10.42
C LEU A 120 2.16 6.61 11.52
N GLU A 121 3.46 6.35 11.62
CA GLU A 121 4.32 7.06 12.55
C GLU A 121 5.43 7.76 11.78
N GLY A 122 5.52 9.07 11.93
CA GLY A 122 6.58 9.87 11.32
C GLY A 122 7.93 9.57 11.94
N ARG A 123 8.94 9.38 11.10
CA ARG A 123 10.30 9.05 11.53
C ARG A 123 11.34 10.09 11.11
N GLY A 124 10.89 11.23 10.57
CA GLY A 124 11.75 12.33 10.15
C GLY A 124 12.05 12.33 8.65
N ASN A 125 12.20 11.19 8.03
CA ASN A 125 12.49 11.05 6.61
C ASN A 125 11.72 9.89 5.95
N HIS A 126 10.87 9.22 6.71
CA HIS A 126 10.00 8.14 6.22
C HIS A 126 8.88 7.92 7.22
N VAL A 127 7.99 7.01 6.93
CA VAL A 127 6.86 6.64 7.79
C VAL A 127 6.96 5.16 8.15
N LEU A 128 6.86 4.86 9.45
CA LEU A 128 6.65 3.48 9.90
C LEU A 128 5.16 3.19 9.79
N LEU A 129 4.84 2.21 8.97
CA LEU A 129 3.48 1.84 8.65
C LEU A 129 3.15 0.48 9.24
N SER A 130 2.03 0.39 9.95
CA SER A 130 1.59 -0.85 10.59
C SER A 130 0.06 -0.89 10.62
N ARG A 131 -0.48 -1.99 11.11
CA ARG A 131 -1.92 -2.07 11.35
C ARG A 131 -2.28 -1.21 12.54
N TRP A 132 -3.42 -0.59 12.47
CA TRP A 132 -4.01 0.07 13.63
C TRP A 132 -4.65 -1.02 14.50
N ALA A 133 -4.08 -1.23 15.66
CA ALA A 133 -4.56 -2.25 16.59
C ALA A 133 -5.33 -1.63 17.74
#